data_adaac878dd3190d5eae4a7a0ef956336
#
_entry.id   adaac878dd3190d5eae4a7a0ef956336
#
_cell.length_a   1.000
_cell.length_b   1.000
_cell.length_c   1.000
_cell.angle_alpha   90.00
_cell.angle_beta   90.00
_cell.angle_gamma   90.00
#
_symmetry.space_group_name_H-M   'P 1'
#
loop_
_entity.id
_entity.type
_entity.pdbx_description
1 polymer ?
#
loop_
_entity_poly.entity_id
_entity_poly.type
_entity_poly.pdbx_seq_one_letter_code
_entity_poly.pdbx_strand_id
1 'polypeptide(L)'
;MPKEKLERVLEAARLAPSASNRQPWKFIVVREEKRRQELAEAANGQAFVGQAAVIIIAVATRPEHVMSCGVPSHPVDLAIALDHMTLTAVDEGLGTCWIGAFSQDKVKELLDIPEKYRVVALLPLGFPRQERKMKTRKSLEEIVCYETFAE
;
A
#
# COMPACT_ATOMS: atom_id res chain seq x y z
N MET A 1 8.69 -9.04 13.73
CA MET A 1 8.80 -9.22 12.26
C MET A 1 10.23 -9.60 11.93
N PRO A 2 10.51 -10.83 11.41
CA PRO A 2 11.82 -11.23 10.91
C PRO A 2 12.27 -10.32 9.75
N LYS A 3 13.56 -10.02 9.71
CA LYS A 3 14.14 -9.10 8.71
C LYS A 3 13.98 -9.65 7.29
N GLU A 4 14.26 -10.93 7.13
CA GLU A 4 14.22 -11.62 5.83
C GLU A 4 12.82 -11.62 5.20
N LYS A 5 11.75 -11.78 6.01
CA LYS A 5 10.37 -11.70 5.51
C LYS A 5 10.02 -10.28 5.04
N LEU A 6 10.42 -9.27 5.81
CA LEU A 6 10.22 -7.88 5.41
C LEU A 6 10.97 -7.55 4.11
N GLU A 7 12.22 -8.00 4.00
CA GLU A 7 13.03 -7.78 2.80
C GLU A 7 12.42 -8.44 1.56
N ARG A 8 11.85 -9.66 1.66
CA ARG A 8 11.14 -10.29 0.55
C ARG A 8 9.90 -9.50 0.12
N VAL A 9 9.14 -8.99 1.07
CA VAL A 9 7.97 -8.13 0.79
C VAL A 9 8.40 -6.83 0.09
N LEU A 10 9.47 -6.19 0.55
CA LEU A 10 9.98 -4.97 -0.08
C LEU A 10 10.59 -5.23 -1.46
N GLU A 11 11.24 -6.38 -1.64
CA GLU A 11 11.78 -6.80 -2.94
C GLU A 11 10.67 -7.02 -3.98
N ALA A 12 9.53 -7.56 -3.58
CA ALA A 12 8.37 -7.70 -4.46
C ALA A 12 7.91 -6.34 -5.01
N ALA A 13 7.89 -5.29 -4.18
CA ALA A 13 7.58 -3.94 -4.64
C ALA A 13 8.65 -3.36 -5.56
N ARG A 14 9.94 -3.65 -5.28
CA ARG A 14 11.05 -3.21 -6.14
C ARG A 14 10.95 -3.79 -7.55
N LEU A 15 10.45 -5.01 -7.68
CA LEU A 15 10.27 -5.72 -8.95
C LEU A 15 8.97 -5.36 -9.68
N ALA A 16 8.09 -4.59 -9.06
CA ALA A 16 6.82 -4.19 -9.67
C ALA A 16 7.03 -3.33 -10.93
N PRO A 17 6.20 -3.51 -11.97
CA PRO A 17 6.21 -2.62 -13.13
C PRO A 17 5.70 -1.23 -12.80
N SER A 18 6.10 -0.25 -13.59
CA SER A 18 5.60 1.13 -13.51
C SER A 18 5.51 1.77 -14.89
N ALA A 19 4.73 2.82 -15.02
CA ALA A 19 4.58 3.56 -16.27
C ALA A 19 5.94 3.99 -16.84
N SER A 20 6.29 3.50 -18.03
CA SER A 20 7.60 3.69 -18.68
C SER A 20 8.81 3.34 -17.80
N ASN A 21 8.63 2.39 -16.90
CA ASN A 21 9.65 1.92 -15.92
C ASN A 21 10.28 3.07 -15.10
N ARG A 22 9.51 4.11 -14.80
CA ARG A 22 10.02 5.29 -14.08
C ARG A 22 10.25 5.05 -12.59
N GLN A 23 9.57 4.05 -11.99
CA GLN A 23 9.70 3.67 -10.58
C GLN A 23 9.57 4.89 -9.64
N PRO A 24 8.48 5.67 -9.74
CA PRO A 24 8.34 6.97 -9.09
C PRO A 24 7.86 6.84 -7.64
N TRP A 25 8.52 6.02 -6.86
CA TRP A 25 8.13 5.68 -5.50
C TRP A 25 9.27 5.69 -4.49
N LYS A 26 8.89 5.90 -3.24
CA LYS A 26 9.67 5.54 -2.06
C LYS A 26 8.76 4.86 -1.06
N PHE A 27 9.31 3.89 -0.34
CA PHE A 27 8.62 3.20 0.75
C PHE A 27 9.30 3.55 2.06
N ILE A 28 8.53 4.08 3.03
CA ILE A 28 9.00 4.34 4.38
C ILE A 28 8.56 3.18 5.25
N VAL A 29 9.48 2.55 5.96
CA VAL A 29 9.21 1.42 6.83
C VAL A 29 9.24 1.88 8.28
N VAL A 30 8.09 1.93 8.93
CA VAL A 30 7.94 2.36 10.32
C VAL A 30 7.82 1.15 11.23
N ARG A 31 8.80 0.98 12.14
CA ARG A 31 8.86 -0.11 13.12
C ARG A 31 8.70 0.38 14.56
N GLU A 32 9.05 1.64 14.81
CA GLU A 32 8.96 2.24 16.14
C GLU A 32 7.50 2.29 16.61
N GLU A 33 7.24 1.81 17.82
CA GLU A 33 5.88 1.66 18.36
C GLU A 33 5.16 3.01 18.46
N LYS A 34 5.84 4.03 18.99
CA LYS A 34 5.27 5.37 19.13
C LYS A 34 4.81 5.91 17.78
N ARG A 35 5.67 5.86 16.76
CA ARG A 35 5.32 6.32 15.40
C ARG A 35 4.19 5.53 14.76
N ARG A 36 4.10 4.22 15.03
CA ARG A 36 2.97 3.40 14.56
C ARG A 36 1.65 3.81 15.20
N GLN A 37 1.65 4.18 16.48
CA GLN A 37 0.45 4.70 17.16
C GLN A 37 0.06 6.08 16.60
N GLU A 38 1.01 6.99 16.40
CA GLU A 38 0.77 8.29 15.78
C GLU A 38 0.20 8.15 14.36
N LEU A 39 0.69 7.18 13.57
CA LEU A 39 0.14 6.86 12.25
C LEU A 39 -1.28 6.26 12.33
N ALA A 40 -1.59 5.47 13.36
CA ALA A 40 -2.95 4.97 13.59
C ALA A 40 -3.93 6.12 13.86
N GLU A 41 -3.52 7.14 14.65
CA GLU A 41 -4.31 8.35 14.87
C GLU A 41 -4.48 9.15 13.56
N ALA A 42 -3.40 9.30 12.76
CA ALA A 42 -3.46 9.93 11.44
C ALA A 42 -4.37 9.15 10.47
N ALA A 43 -4.54 7.85 10.68
CA ALA A 43 -5.43 6.95 9.95
C ALA A 43 -6.83 6.85 10.60
N ASN A 44 -7.36 7.98 11.07
CA ASN A 44 -8.71 8.09 11.67
C ASN A 44 -8.91 7.22 12.93
N GLY A 45 -7.89 7.05 13.76
CA GLY A 45 -7.96 6.29 15.01
C GLY A 45 -8.08 4.77 14.80
N GLN A 46 -7.69 4.24 13.64
CA GLN A 46 -7.75 2.80 13.37
C GLN A 46 -6.70 2.04 14.17
N ALA A 47 -7.03 1.62 15.38
CA ALA A 47 -6.11 1.02 16.35
C ALA A 47 -5.29 -0.17 15.80
N PHE A 48 -5.88 -1.00 14.91
CA PHE A 48 -5.18 -2.15 14.33
C PHE A 48 -3.97 -1.74 13.47
N VAL A 49 -3.95 -0.50 12.93
CA VAL A 49 -2.82 0.04 12.17
C VAL A 49 -1.59 0.12 13.08
N GLY A 50 -1.75 0.70 14.27
CA GLY A 50 -0.67 0.80 15.27
C GLY A 50 -0.24 -0.54 15.87
N GLN A 51 -1.14 -1.54 15.89
CA GLN A 51 -0.86 -2.89 16.40
C GLN A 51 -0.03 -3.75 15.44
N ALA A 52 0.06 -3.37 14.17
CA ALA A 52 0.88 -4.09 13.20
C ALA A 52 2.37 -4.06 13.59
N ALA A 53 3.11 -5.09 13.24
CA ALA A 53 4.55 -5.16 13.54
C ALA A 53 5.34 -4.08 12.77
N VAL A 54 4.85 -3.70 11.59
CA VAL A 54 5.44 -2.71 10.68
C VAL A 54 4.31 -1.98 9.97
N ILE A 55 4.52 -0.70 9.65
CA ILE A 55 3.67 0.03 8.68
C ILE A 55 4.57 0.46 7.53
N ILE A 56 4.19 0.13 6.31
CA ILE A 56 4.87 0.60 5.10
C ILE A 56 4.05 1.74 4.51
N ILE A 57 4.68 2.88 4.29
CA ILE A 57 4.06 4.07 3.71
C ILE A 57 4.52 4.19 2.27
N ALA A 58 3.57 4.16 1.33
CA ALA A 58 3.82 4.26 -0.09
C ALA A 58 3.76 5.73 -0.54
N VAL A 59 4.91 6.29 -0.91
CA VAL A 59 5.09 7.69 -1.28
C VAL A 59 5.38 7.82 -2.77
N ALA A 60 4.52 8.55 -3.49
CA ALA A 60 4.76 8.96 -4.86
C ALA A 60 5.76 10.12 -4.92
N THR A 61 6.83 9.95 -5.69
CA THR A 61 7.87 10.97 -5.88
C THR A 61 7.66 11.84 -7.11
N ARG A 62 6.69 11.48 -7.96
CA ARG A 62 6.26 12.24 -9.15
C ARG A 62 4.74 12.22 -9.28
N PRO A 63 4.00 12.83 -8.33
CA PRO A 63 2.54 12.78 -8.34
C PRO A 63 1.90 13.58 -9.49
N GLU A 64 2.63 14.45 -10.14
CA GLU A 64 2.19 15.29 -11.28
C GLU A 64 2.11 14.52 -12.60
N HIS A 65 2.73 13.33 -12.69
CA HIS A 65 2.80 12.61 -13.95
C HIS A 65 1.46 11.96 -14.33
N VAL A 66 1.00 12.28 -15.54
CA VAL A 66 -0.23 11.73 -16.15
C VAL A 66 0.16 10.90 -17.37
N MET A 67 -0.39 9.70 -17.49
CA MET A 67 -0.22 8.84 -18.67
C MET A 67 -0.95 9.42 -19.88
N SER A 68 -0.55 9.07 -21.09
CA SER A 68 -1.18 9.57 -22.33
C SER A 68 -2.69 9.30 -22.45
N CYS A 69 -3.18 8.30 -21.74
CA CYS A 69 -4.62 8.00 -21.63
C CYS A 69 -5.38 8.94 -20.67
N GLY A 70 -4.71 9.91 -20.02
CA GLY A 70 -5.33 10.86 -19.08
C GLY A 70 -5.38 10.38 -17.62
N VAL A 71 -4.90 9.17 -17.32
CA VAL A 71 -4.90 8.63 -15.96
C VAL A 71 -3.60 9.04 -15.23
N PRO A 72 -3.67 9.58 -13.99
CA PRO A 72 -2.46 9.80 -13.18
C PRO A 72 -1.71 8.49 -12.95
N SER A 73 -0.39 8.48 -13.17
CA SER A 73 0.38 7.23 -13.08
C SER A 73 0.64 6.78 -11.64
N HIS A 74 0.83 7.73 -10.72
CA HIS A 74 1.28 7.41 -9.37
C HIS A 74 0.33 6.51 -8.55
N PRO A 75 -1.02 6.65 -8.62
CA PRO A 75 -1.89 5.72 -7.91
C PRO A 75 -1.83 4.31 -8.51
N VAL A 76 -1.69 4.21 -9.83
CA VAL A 76 -1.58 2.93 -10.54
C VAL A 76 -0.26 2.25 -10.22
N ASP A 77 0.85 2.95 -10.39
CA ASP A 77 2.20 2.43 -10.14
C ASP A 77 2.36 1.92 -8.70
N LEU A 78 1.91 2.73 -7.71
CA LEU A 78 2.02 2.33 -6.32
C LEU A 78 0.99 1.27 -5.92
N ALA A 79 -0.18 1.22 -6.55
CA ALA A 79 -1.14 0.15 -6.33
C ALA A 79 -0.55 -1.20 -6.74
N ILE A 80 0.08 -1.28 -7.91
CA ILE A 80 0.75 -2.50 -8.39
C ILE A 80 1.86 -2.93 -7.42
N ALA A 81 2.73 -2.00 -7.02
CA ALA A 81 3.82 -2.31 -6.10
C ALA A 81 3.32 -2.81 -4.73
N LEU A 82 2.28 -2.18 -4.19
CA LEU A 82 1.66 -2.60 -2.93
C LEU A 82 0.92 -3.94 -3.06
N ASP A 83 0.30 -4.22 -4.21
CA ASP A 83 -0.36 -5.51 -4.44
C ASP A 83 0.66 -6.65 -4.48
N HIS A 84 1.79 -6.46 -5.15
CA HIS A 84 2.92 -7.40 -5.09
C HIS A 84 3.38 -7.65 -3.64
N MET A 85 3.47 -6.59 -2.81
CA MET A 85 3.76 -6.74 -1.38
C MET A 85 2.70 -7.59 -0.66
N THR A 86 1.40 -7.38 -0.96
CA THR A 86 0.31 -8.09 -0.28
C THR A 86 0.31 -9.57 -0.62
N LEU A 87 0.55 -9.92 -1.87
CA LEU A 87 0.65 -11.31 -2.32
C LEU A 87 1.87 -12.01 -1.69
N THR A 88 3.03 -11.37 -1.74
CA THR A 88 4.25 -11.91 -1.12
C THR A 88 4.10 -12.01 0.41
N ALA A 89 3.40 -11.08 1.05
CA ALA A 89 3.14 -11.17 2.49
C ALA A 89 2.35 -12.43 2.84
N VAL A 90 1.36 -12.82 2.03
CA VAL A 90 0.59 -14.06 2.23
C VAL A 90 1.51 -15.29 2.12
N ASP A 91 2.37 -15.37 1.11
CA ASP A 91 3.34 -16.46 0.95
C ASP A 91 4.30 -16.57 2.13
N GLU A 92 4.60 -15.43 2.78
CA GLU A 92 5.44 -15.37 3.98
C GLU A 92 4.68 -15.65 5.29
N GLY A 93 3.37 -15.97 5.23
CA GLY A 93 2.52 -16.17 6.39
C GLY A 93 2.20 -14.87 7.15
N LEU A 94 2.25 -13.75 6.45
CA LEU A 94 1.95 -12.43 6.99
C LEU A 94 0.58 -11.95 6.52
N GLY A 95 0.01 -10.98 7.23
CA GLY A 95 -1.21 -10.28 6.85
C GLY A 95 -0.96 -8.80 6.59
N THR A 96 -1.74 -8.24 5.69
CA THR A 96 -1.72 -6.82 5.34
C THR A 96 -3.13 -6.24 5.33
N CYS A 97 -3.20 -4.92 5.39
CA CYS A 97 -4.43 -4.18 5.10
C CYS A 97 -4.07 -2.90 4.36
N TRP A 98 -4.71 -2.66 3.22
CA TRP A 98 -4.56 -1.40 2.50
C TRP A 98 -5.36 -0.30 3.17
N ILE A 99 -4.70 0.78 3.60
CA ILE A 99 -5.34 1.93 4.24
C ILE A 99 -5.26 3.13 3.31
N GLY A 100 -6.42 3.57 2.83
CA GLY A 100 -6.60 4.83 2.10
C GLY A 100 -7.25 5.93 2.94
N ALA A 101 -7.78 5.58 4.12
CA ALA A 101 -8.45 6.51 5.02
C ALA A 101 -7.46 7.07 6.06
N PHE A 102 -6.76 8.15 5.70
CA PHE A 102 -5.79 8.86 6.56
C PHE A 102 -5.69 10.34 6.18
N SER A 103 -5.16 11.16 7.08
CA SER A 103 -4.81 12.55 6.81
C SER A 103 -3.45 12.65 6.14
N GLN A 104 -3.40 13.20 4.91
CA GLN A 104 -2.15 13.45 4.17
C GLN A 104 -1.18 14.31 4.98
N ASP A 105 -1.69 15.44 5.52
CA ASP A 105 -0.87 16.43 6.20
C ASP A 105 -0.24 15.84 7.46
N LYS A 106 -1.04 15.14 8.29
CA LYS A 106 -0.52 14.48 9.49
C LYS A 106 0.55 13.42 9.17
N VAL A 107 0.32 12.58 8.15
CA VAL A 107 1.31 11.56 7.78
C VAL A 107 2.59 12.20 7.25
N LYS A 108 2.49 13.26 6.45
CA LYS A 108 3.65 13.99 5.94
C LYS A 108 4.44 14.65 7.06
N GLU A 109 3.76 15.31 7.99
CA GLU A 109 4.38 15.95 9.17
C GLU A 109 5.09 14.92 10.04
N LEU A 110 4.44 13.79 10.38
CA LEU A 110 5.02 12.73 11.22
C LEU A 110 6.27 12.08 10.63
N LEU A 111 6.40 12.07 9.31
CA LEU A 111 7.46 11.33 8.60
C LEU A 111 8.39 12.24 7.79
N ASP A 112 8.32 13.55 7.98
CA ASP A 112 9.13 14.55 7.27
C ASP A 112 9.05 14.41 5.74
N ILE A 113 7.84 14.09 5.22
CA ILE A 113 7.63 13.95 3.79
C ILE A 113 7.40 15.32 3.15
N PRO A 114 8.25 15.75 2.21
CA PRO A 114 8.08 17.04 1.53
C PRO A 114 6.71 17.20 0.86
N GLU A 115 6.15 18.42 0.89
CA GLU A 115 4.82 18.75 0.35
C GLU A 115 4.62 18.35 -1.11
N LYS A 116 5.66 18.43 -1.93
CA LYS A 116 5.63 18.03 -3.34
C LYS A 116 5.34 16.55 -3.58
N TYR A 117 5.48 15.69 -2.57
CA TYR A 117 5.22 14.24 -2.68
C TYR A 117 3.81 13.90 -2.18
N ARG A 118 3.31 12.74 -2.60
CA ARG A 118 1.98 12.27 -2.24
C ARG A 118 2.04 10.90 -1.57
N VAL A 119 1.42 10.76 -0.41
CA VAL A 119 1.21 9.44 0.19
C VAL A 119 0.01 8.79 -0.50
N VAL A 120 0.19 7.60 -1.05
CA VAL A 120 -0.89 6.87 -1.75
C VAL A 120 -1.63 5.95 -0.80
N ALA A 121 -0.91 5.23 0.04
CA ALA A 121 -1.51 4.34 1.02
C ALA A 121 -0.55 4.05 2.19
N LEU A 122 -1.12 3.60 3.30
CA LEU A 122 -0.42 2.95 4.39
C LEU A 122 -0.71 1.44 4.30
N LEU A 123 0.31 0.61 4.49
CA LEU A 123 0.21 -0.85 4.49
C LEU A 123 0.70 -1.41 5.84
N PRO A 124 -0.16 -1.55 6.85
CA PRO A 124 0.15 -2.32 8.04
C PRO A 124 0.50 -3.76 7.64
N LEU A 125 1.60 -4.28 8.20
CA LEU A 125 2.14 -5.60 7.92
C LEU A 125 2.48 -6.32 9.23
N GLY A 126 1.99 -7.55 9.41
CA GLY A 126 2.22 -8.30 10.63
C GLY A 126 1.75 -9.74 10.54
N PHE A 127 1.94 -10.51 11.62
CA PHE A 127 1.35 -11.84 11.73
C PHE A 127 -0.14 -11.72 12.03
N PRO A 128 -1.02 -12.38 11.25
CA PRO A 128 -2.45 -12.35 11.50
C PRO A 128 -2.78 -13.06 12.82
N ARG A 129 -3.62 -12.45 13.66
CA ARG A 129 -4.08 -13.08 14.93
C ARG A 129 -5.10 -14.17 14.69
N GLN A 130 -5.82 -14.11 13.59
CA GLN A 130 -6.88 -15.05 13.22
C GLN A 130 -6.83 -15.28 11.70
N GLU A 131 -7.18 -16.50 11.28
CA GLU A 131 -7.44 -16.74 9.86
C GLU A 131 -8.59 -15.86 9.39
N ARG A 132 -8.36 -15.13 8.30
CA ARG A 132 -9.42 -14.31 7.71
C ARG A 132 -10.41 -15.20 6.99
N LYS A 133 -11.67 -15.12 7.37
CA LYS A 133 -12.76 -15.63 6.53
C LYS A 133 -12.77 -14.86 5.22
N MET A 134 -12.85 -15.59 4.13
CA MET A 134 -12.94 -15.01 2.78
C MET A 134 -14.18 -14.11 2.70
N LYS A 135 -13.99 -12.86 2.32
CA LYS A 135 -15.11 -11.96 2.05
C LYS A 135 -15.76 -12.33 0.73
N THR A 136 -17.05 -12.04 0.59
CA THR A 136 -17.76 -12.18 -0.69
C THR A 136 -17.06 -11.43 -1.81
N ARG A 137 -17.08 -12.01 -2.98
CA ARG A 137 -16.63 -11.40 -4.24
C ARG A 137 -17.75 -11.52 -5.25
N LYS A 138 -17.80 -10.61 -6.20
CA LYS A 138 -18.63 -10.75 -7.39
C LYS A 138 -18.20 -11.97 -8.17
N SER A 139 -19.12 -12.59 -8.90
CA SER A 139 -18.78 -13.67 -9.83
C SER A 139 -17.95 -13.14 -11.01
N LEU A 140 -17.31 -14.04 -11.75
CA LEU A 140 -16.59 -13.65 -12.97
C LEU A 140 -17.54 -13.03 -14.01
N GLU A 141 -18.75 -13.54 -14.11
CA GLU A 141 -19.78 -13.06 -15.03
C GLU A 141 -20.20 -11.61 -14.74
N GLU A 142 -20.16 -11.18 -13.46
CA GLU A 142 -20.47 -9.81 -13.06
C GLU A 142 -19.34 -8.80 -13.34
N ILE A 143 -18.12 -9.25 -13.60
CA ILE A 143 -16.93 -8.38 -13.72
C ILE A 143 -16.20 -8.54 -15.06
N VAL A 144 -16.60 -9.48 -15.89
CA VAL A 144 -15.95 -9.77 -17.17
C VAL A 144 -16.94 -9.59 -18.31
N CYS A 145 -16.57 -8.80 -19.29
CA CYS A 145 -17.25 -8.69 -20.58
C CYS A 145 -16.29 -9.17 -21.67
N TYR A 146 -16.82 -9.75 -22.73
CA TYR A 146 -16.04 -10.19 -23.87
C TYR A 146 -16.28 -9.24 -25.05
N GLU A 147 -15.21 -8.88 -25.75
CA GLU A 147 -15.15 -8.02 -26.94
C GLU A 147 -15.62 -6.57 -26.69
N THR A 148 -16.77 -6.36 -26.07
CA THR A 148 -17.36 -5.03 -25.80
C THR A 148 -17.83 -4.93 -24.37
N PHE A 149 -17.91 -3.66 -23.85
CA PHE A 149 -18.48 -3.41 -22.53
C PHE A 149 -19.98 -3.73 -22.54
N ALA A 150 -20.45 -4.43 -21.50
CA ALA A 150 -21.86 -4.66 -21.18
C ALA A 150 -22.09 -4.33 -19.69
N GLU A 151 -23.25 -3.68 -19.39
CA GLU A 151 -23.68 -3.39 -18.00
C GLU A 151 -24.32 -4.62 -17.35
#